data_131b359abf3f6513868748be9e0a7f86
#
_entry.id   131b359abf3f6513868748be9e0a7f86
#
_cell.length_a   1.000
_cell.length_b   1.000
_cell.length_c   1.000
_cell.angle_alpha   90.00
_cell.angle_beta   90.00
_cell.angle_gamma   90.00
#
_symmetry.space_group_name_H-M   'P 1'
#
loop_
_entity.id
_entity.type
_entity.pdbx_description
1 polymer ?
#
loop_
_entity_poly.entity_id
_entity_poly.type
_entity_poly.pdbx_seq_one_letter_code
_entity_poly.pdbx_strand_id
1 'polypeptide(L)'
;MDVLSEVLRVVRLSGAIHFCAEFTHPWALLSSPPERLAARLAPGSEVVIPFHIATEGTSWLSMGKAPPILIEAGDLIVFVNAPQHSHASELGLTPVPVADVFRPSEAITTMRYGGGGKVFRIVCGYLHSDQRFGPLLDAMPALFRVRMRDSVLQLDAFTNSEKHAEPVSLDQGARWWSAAIDHLVTETAKPGPGNRAVLARLSELLFMEILRWQLTYFSAGHRGWLAGLNDPHVGRALSLLHAAPAEPWTVEDLAEGAGVSRATLAKRFLELVGETPMQYLAGWRMQLARRELRDSTLGLAEISARVGYASEAAFNRAFRRHVGVPPASWRQANAASIASRPANQKAARISTTSDQRH
;
A
#
# COMPACT_ATOMS: atom_id res chain seq x y z
N MET A 1 20.91 5.25 -5.66
CA MET A 1 20.07 4.40 -4.78
C MET A 1 18.64 4.54 -5.24
N ASP A 2 17.89 3.46 -5.35
CA ASP A 2 16.47 3.49 -5.71
C ASP A 2 15.63 3.74 -4.44
N VAL A 3 15.15 4.96 -4.30
CA VAL A 3 14.39 5.45 -3.13
C VAL A 3 13.08 4.68 -2.96
N LEU A 4 12.37 4.35 -4.06
CA LEU A 4 11.13 3.58 -3.99
C LEU A 4 11.36 2.19 -3.43
N SER A 5 12.40 1.49 -3.90
CA SER A 5 12.78 0.18 -3.39
C SER A 5 13.14 0.22 -1.90
N GLU A 6 13.85 1.28 -1.46
CA GLU A 6 14.22 1.45 -0.04
C GLU A 6 12.97 1.66 0.84
N VAL A 7 12.04 2.51 0.41
CA VAL A 7 10.77 2.74 1.11
C VAL A 7 9.96 1.45 1.22
N LEU A 8 9.79 0.73 0.13
CA LEU A 8 9.04 -0.54 0.10
C LEU A 8 9.69 -1.61 1.00
N ARG A 9 11.02 -1.64 1.08
CA ARG A 9 11.77 -2.53 1.98
C ARG A 9 11.51 -2.20 3.46
N VAL A 10 11.36 -0.93 3.81
CA VAL A 10 11.09 -0.49 5.19
C VAL A 10 9.63 -0.68 5.56
N VAL A 11 8.70 -0.29 4.68
CA VAL A 11 7.24 -0.35 4.91
C VAL A 11 6.73 -1.79 4.95
N ARG A 12 7.34 -2.72 4.22
CA ARG A 12 7.01 -4.17 4.21
C ARG A 12 5.52 -4.45 4.01
N LEU A 13 5.02 -4.09 2.86
CA LEU A 13 3.68 -4.52 2.47
C LEU A 13 3.63 -6.04 2.36
N SER A 14 2.63 -6.64 2.96
CA SER A 14 2.33 -8.06 2.86
C SER A 14 0.94 -8.26 2.29
N GLY A 15 0.83 -9.14 1.29
CA GLY A 15 -0.43 -9.44 0.64
C GLY A 15 -1.17 -10.62 1.29
N ALA A 16 -2.48 -10.64 1.17
CA ALA A 16 -3.33 -11.77 1.50
C ALA A 16 -4.58 -11.80 0.63
N ILE A 17 -5.01 -13.01 0.23
CA ILE A 17 -6.34 -13.22 -0.32
C ILE A 17 -7.29 -13.53 0.81
N HIS A 18 -8.42 -12.87 0.83
CA HIS A 18 -9.39 -12.99 1.91
C HIS A 18 -10.50 -13.96 1.58
N PHE A 19 -11.14 -13.80 0.40
CA PHE A 19 -12.19 -14.71 -0.07
C PHE A 19 -12.43 -14.60 -1.58
N CYS A 20 -13.11 -15.61 -2.13
CA CYS A 20 -13.80 -15.53 -3.40
C CYS A 20 -15.28 -15.25 -3.13
N ALA A 21 -15.95 -14.52 -4.03
CA ALA A 21 -17.39 -14.36 -3.94
C ALA A 21 -18.07 -14.57 -5.29
N GLU A 22 -19.25 -15.16 -5.23
CA GLU A 22 -20.18 -15.33 -6.33
C GLU A 22 -21.46 -14.58 -5.97
N PHE A 23 -21.74 -13.54 -6.72
CA PHE A 23 -22.93 -12.72 -6.55
C PHE A 23 -23.89 -12.99 -7.68
N THR A 24 -25.17 -13.11 -7.37
CA THR A 24 -26.22 -13.33 -8.37
C THR A 24 -27.24 -12.19 -8.33
N HIS A 25 -27.51 -11.58 -9.49
CA HIS A 25 -28.46 -10.45 -9.63
C HIS A 25 -29.86 -10.79 -9.06
N PRO A 26 -30.58 -9.87 -8.34
CA PRO A 26 -30.09 -8.56 -7.87
C PRO A 26 -29.30 -8.66 -6.56
N TRP A 27 -28.30 -7.80 -6.42
CA TRP A 27 -27.52 -7.65 -5.17
C TRP A 27 -26.88 -6.27 -5.08
N ALA A 28 -26.68 -5.80 -3.86
CA ALA A 28 -25.90 -4.60 -3.57
C ALA A 28 -25.26 -4.74 -2.19
N LEU A 29 -23.96 -4.44 -2.07
CA LEU A 29 -23.19 -4.55 -0.85
C LEU A 29 -22.45 -3.25 -0.56
N LEU A 30 -22.39 -2.88 0.71
CA LEU A 30 -21.63 -1.75 1.23
C LEU A 30 -20.38 -2.25 1.94
N SER A 31 -19.21 -1.76 1.54
CA SER A 31 -17.94 -2.10 2.19
C SER A 31 -17.90 -1.66 3.65
N SER A 32 -17.07 -2.30 4.46
CA SER A 32 -16.79 -1.80 5.81
C SER A 32 -16.04 -0.46 5.73
N PRO A 33 -16.26 0.45 6.69
CA PRO A 33 -15.43 1.66 6.79
C PRO A 33 -13.94 1.30 6.94
N PRO A 34 -13.01 2.09 6.38
CA PRO A 34 -11.57 1.80 6.39
C PRO A 34 -11.03 1.50 7.80
N GLU A 35 -11.50 2.23 8.82
CA GLU A 35 -11.05 2.08 10.21
C GLU A 35 -11.41 0.71 10.80
N ARG A 36 -12.57 0.15 10.40
CA ARG A 36 -13.01 -1.18 10.84
C ARG A 36 -12.35 -2.29 10.02
N LEU A 37 -11.93 -1.99 8.80
CA LEU A 37 -11.35 -2.96 7.91
C LEU A 37 -10.00 -3.46 8.41
N ALA A 38 -9.11 -2.57 8.87
CA ALA A 38 -7.81 -2.91 9.43
C ALA A 38 -7.94 -3.80 10.68
N ALA A 39 -8.81 -3.42 11.61
CA ALA A 39 -9.04 -4.21 12.82
C ALA A 39 -9.57 -5.62 12.52
N ARG A 40 -10.32 -5.79 11.43
CA ARG A 40 -10.94 -7.06 11.03
C ARG A 40 -10.02 -7.95 10.19
N LEU A 41 -9.31 -7.39 9.22
CA LEU A 41 -8.51 -8.13 8.23
C LEU A 41 -7.07 -8.36 8.67
N ALA A 42 -6.45 -7.35 9.29
CA ALA A 42 -5.05 -7.36 9.68
C ALA A 42 -4.86 -6.66 11.03
N PRO A 43 -5.26 -7.28 12.15
CA PRO A 43 -5.11 -6.70 13.48
C PRO A 43 -3.66 -6.28 13.76
N GLY A 44 -3.46 -5.06 14.24
CA GLY A 44 -2.14 -4.48 14.50
C GLY A 44 -1.45 -3.86 13.27
N SER A 45 -2.12 -3.83 12.10
CA SER A 45 -1.64 -3.11 10.93
C SER A 45 -2.11 -1.65 10.96
N GLU A 46 -1.22 -0.72 10.58
CA GLU A 46 -1.54 0.70 10.41
C GLU A 46 -2.13 0.99 9.02
N VAL A 47 -1.88 0.10 8.06
CA VAL A 47 -2.33 0.23 6.67
C VAL A 47 -2.98 -1.06 6.22
N VAL A 48 -4.13 -0.95 5.60
CA VAL A 48 -4.77 -2.01 4.83
C VAL A 48 -5.24 -1.42 3.50
N ILE A 49 -4.80 -2.04 2.41
CA ILE A 49 -5.12 -1.67 1.04
C ILE A 49 -5.91 -2.83 0.42
N PRO A 50 -7.24 -2.78 0.40
CA PRO A 50 -8.04 -3.81 -0.24
C PRO A 50 -7.85 -3.79 -1.75
N PHE A 51 -8.00 -4.95 -2.37
CA PHE A 51 -8.11 -5.06 -3.81
C PHE A 51 -9.14 -6.12 -4.21
N HIS A 52 -9.71 -5.92 -5.40
CA HIS A 52 -10.70 -6.79 -5.98
C HIS A 52 -10.33 -7.16 -7.41
N ILE A 53 -10.45 -8.42 -7.79
CA ILE A 53 -10.27 -8.91 -9.15
C ILE A 53 -11.61 -9.48 -9.63
N ALA A 54 -12.23 -8.81 -10.57
CA ALA A 54 -13.44 -9.33 -11.22
C ALA A 54 -13.05 -10.45 -12.19
N THR A 55 -13.61 -11.64 -11.99
CA THR A 55 -13.29 -12.84 -12.80
C THR A 55 -14.40 -13.24 -13.75
N GLU A 56 -15.63 -12.80 -13.50
CA GLU A 56 -16.79 -13.07 -14.37
C GLU A 56 -17.87 -12.00 -14.19
N GLY A 57 -18.55 -11.64 -15.27
CA GLY A 57 -19.71 -10.74 -15.25
C GLY A 57 -19.35 -9.27 -15.08
N THR A 58 -20.32 -8.48 -14.62
CA THR A 58 -20.20 -7.02 -14.44
C THR A 58 -20.84 -6.57 -13.12
N SER A 59 -20.34 -5.46 -12.56
CA SER A 59 -20.95 -4.78 -11.40
C SER A 59 -20.70 -3.27 -11.46
N TRP A 60 -21.49 -2.52 -10.72
CA TRP A 60 -21.30 -1.09 -10.52
C TRP A 60 -20.61 -0.81 -9.20
N LEU A 61 -19.51 -0.06 -9.24
CA LEU A 61 -18.80 0.45 -8.07
C LEU A 61 -19.19 1.92 -7.87
N SER A 62 -19.70 2.27 -6.70
CA SER A 62 -20.05 3.65 -6.32
C SER A 62 -19.28 4.10 -5.09
N MET A 63 -18.71 5.31 -5.14
CA MET A 63 -17.95 5.95 -4.05
C MET A 63 -18.44 7.37 -3.83
N GLY A 64 -19.01 7.65 -2.66
CA GLY A 64 -19.48 8.98 -2.29
C GLY A 64 -20.40 9.59 -3.34
N LYS A 65 -20.03 10.78 -3.88
CA LYS A 65 -20.76 11.49 -4.93
C LYS A 65 -20.13 11.33 -6.33
N ALA A 66 -19.05 10.57 -6.47
CA ALA A 66 -18.43 10.33 -7.76
C ALA A 66 -19.36 9.52 -8.70
N PRO A 67 -19.25 9.71 -10.03
CA PRO A 67 -19.97 8.87 -10.97
C PRO A 67 -19.67 7.39 -10.74
N PRO A 68 -20.68 6.50 -10.84
CA PRO A 68 -20.45 5.07 -10.71
C PRO A 68 -19.51 4.54 -11.79
N ILE A 69 -18.69 3.56 -11.43
CA ILE A 69 -17.71 2.93 -12.31
C ILE A 69 -18.21 1.53 -12.66
N LEU A 70 -18.35 1.22 -13.96
CA LEU A 70 -18.63 -0.13 -14.41
C LEU A 70 -17.38 -0.99 -14.28
N ILE A 71 -17.48 -2.07 -13.54
CA ILE A 71 -16.45 -3.09 -13.34
C ILE A 71 -16.82 -4.31 -14.19
N GLU A 72 -15.85 -4.82 -14.93
CA GLU A 72 -16.02 -5.94 -15.87
C GLU A 72 -15.02 -7.06 -15.53
N ALA A 73 -15.29 -8.26 -15.97
CA ALA A 73 -14.33 -9.37 -15.85
C ALA A 73 -12.95 -8.99 -16.41
N GLY A 74 -11.88 -9.30 -15.70
CA GLY A 74 -10.51 -8.89 -15.99
C GLY A 74 -10.07 -7.57 -15.31
N ASP A 75 -10.98 -6.81 -14.69
CA ASP A 75 -10.62 -5.61 -13.94
C ASP A 75 -10.02 -5.98 -12.59
N LEU A 76 -8.84 -5.41 -12.25
CA LEU A 76 -8.30 -5.31 -10.90
C LEU A 76 -8.57 -3.91 -10.37
N ILE A 77 -9.12 -3.83 -9.17
CA ILE A 77 -9.39 -2.58 -8.45
C ILE A 77 -8.61 -2.58 -7.15
N VAL A 78 -7.85 -1.50 -6.89
CA VAL A 78 -7.05 -1.33 -5.67
C VAL A 78 -7.50 -0.07 -4.95
N PHE A 79 -7.90 -0.22 -3.69
CA PHE A 79 -8.43 0.84 -2.84
C PHE A 79 -7.36 1.34 -1.87
N VAL A 80 -6.62 2.38 -2.25
CA VAL A 80 -5.51 2.89 -1.41
C VAL A 80 -6.00 3.82 -0.30
N ASN A 81 -6.72 4.87 -0.69
CA ASN A 81 -7.28 5.87 0.22
C ASN A 81 -8.79 6.03 -0.01
N ALA A 82 -9.43 4.96 -0.52
CA ALA A 82 -10.85 5.04 -0.87
C ALA A 82 -11.72 5.13 0.37
N PRO A 83 -12.77 5.96 0.33
CA PRO A 83 -13.80 5.95 1.34
C PRO A 83 -14.60 4.65 1.28
N GLN A 84 -15.55 4.51 2.20
CA GLN A 84 -16.56 3.48 2.10
C GLN A 84 -17.24 3.51 0.72
N HIS A 85 -17.40 2.35 0.09
CA HIS A 85 -17.92 2.21 -1.27
C HIS A 85 -18.94 1.08 -1.34
N SER A 86 -19.76 1.08 -2.37
CA SER A 86 -20.71 0.01 -2.65
C SER A 86 -20.43 -0.65 -3.98
N HIS A 87 -20.65 -1.98 -4.03
CA HIS A 87 -20.76 -2.76 -5.26
C HIS A 87 -22.18 -3.23 -5.44
N ALA A 88 -22.71 -3.14 -6.67
CA ALA A 88 -24.08 -3.54 -6.97
C ALA A 88 -24.19 -4.14 -8.37
N SER A 89 -25.15 -5.06 -8.57
CA SER A 89 -25.46 -5.63 -9.87
C SER A 89 -26.11 -4.61 -10.82
N GLU A 90 -26.77 -3.60 -10.28
CA GLU A 90 -27.37 -2.47 -11.01
C GLU A 90 -27.44 -1.24 -10.12
N LEU A 91 -27.58 -0.06 -10.73
CA LEU A 91 -27.71 1.20 -10.02
C LEU A 91 -29.10 1.32 -9.36
N GLY A 92 -29.15 2.02 -8.23
CA GLY A 92 -30.41 2.27 -7.51
C GLY A 92 -30.80 1.24 -6.46
N LEU A 93 -30.09 0.12 -6.35
CA LEU A 93 -30.31 -0.84 -5.26
C LEU A 93 -29.78 -0.28 -3.93
N THR A 94 -30.50 -0.57 -2.84
CA THR A 94 -30.07 -0.24 -1.49
C THR A 94 -29.00 -1.25 -1.03
N PRO A 95 -27.75 -0.83 -0.75
CA PRO A 95 -26.70 -1.76 -0.39
C PRO A 95 -26.83 -2.23 1.06
N VAL A 96 -26.61 -3.54 1.28
CA VAL A 96 -26.54 -4.17 2.60
C VAL A 96 -25.07 -4.16 3.07
N PRO A 97 -24.77 -3.84 4.35
CA PRO A 97 -23.41 -3.91 4.87
C PRO A 97 -22.80 -5.30 4.65
N VAL A 98 -21.60 -5.36 4.08
CA VAL A 98 -20.90 -6.64 3.86
C VAL A 98 -20.68 -7.43 5.15
N ALA A 99 -20.58 -6.74 6.29
CA ALA A 99 -20.40 -7.35 7.59
C ALA A 99 -21.62 -8.16 8.05
N ASP A 100 -22.81 -7.85 7.56
CA ASP A 100 -24.05 -8.53 7.91
C ASP A 100 -24.25 -9.82 7.09
N VAL A 101 -23.58 -9.86 5.92
CA VAL A 101 -23.69 -11.00 4.99
C VAL A 101 -22.52 -11.97 5.13
N PHE A 102 -21.32 -11.44 5.37
CA PHE A 102 -20.08 -12.23 5.37
C PHE A 102 -19.34 -12.17 6.70
N ARG A 103 -18.92 -13.35 7.17
CA ARG A 103 -18.01 -13.49 8.31
C ARG A 103 -16.61 -13.89 7.84
N PRO A 104 -15.54 -13.31 8.41
CA PRO A 104 -14.18 -13.74 8.12
C PRO A 104 -14.01 -15.22 8.40
N SER A 105 -13.31 -15.93 7.52
CA SER A 105 -12.89 -17.32 7.69
C SER A 105 -11.38 -17.41 7.51
N GLU A 106 -10.71 -18.32 8.24
CA GLU A 106 -9.29 -18.59 8.02
C GLU A 106 -9.02 -19.32 6.69
N ALA A 107 -10.01 -20.04 6.18
CA ALA A 107 -9.91 -20.69 4.87
C ALA A 107 -10.36 -19.73 3.77
N ILE A 108 -9.72 -19.82 2.59
CA ILE A 108 -10.24 -19.18 1.37
C ILE A 108 -11.48 -19.96 0.97
N THR A 109 -12.64 -19.35 1.19
CA THR A 109 -13.93 -19.96 0.88
C THR A 109 -14.65 -19.14 -0.18
N THR A 110 -15.47 -19.80 -1.01
CA THR A 110 -16.36 -19.08 -1.93
C THR A 110 -17.63 -18.69 -1.20
N MET A 111 -17.87 -17.40 -1.08
CA MET A 111 -19.10 -16.82 -0.53
C MET A 111 -20.13 -16.63 -1.61
N ARG A 112 -21.41 -16.91 -1.32
CA ARG A 112 -22.51 -16.74 -2.27
C ARG A 112 -23.58 -15.82 -1.70
N TYR A 113 -24.04 -14.86 -2.53
CA TYR A 113 -25.07 -13.91 -2.13
C TYR A 113 -25.81 -13.38 -3.36
N GLY A 114 -27.13 -13.16 -3.25
CA GLY A 114 -27.95 -12.48 -4.25
C GLY A 114 -29.25 -13.22 -4.59
N GLY A 115 -29.88 -12.78 -5.69
CA GLY A 115 -31.24 -13.17 -6.07
C GLY A 115 -31.35 -14.33 -7.06
N GLY A 116 -30.25 -14.97 -7.49
CA GLY A 116 -30.27 -16.14 -8.39
C GLY A 116 -30.20 -15.81 -9.89
N GLY A 117 -30.06 -14.54 -10.28
CA GLY A 117 -29.94 -14.12 -11.69
C GLY A 117 -28.51 -14.20 -12.25
N LYS A 118 -28.14 -13.23 -13.12
CA LYS A 118 -26.80 -13.17 -13.73
C LYS A 118 -25.69 -13.19 -12.69
N VAL A 119 -24.62 -13.92 -12.99
CA VAL A 119 -23.49 -14.12 -12.08
C VAL A 119 -22.44 -13.01 -12.23
N PHE A 120 -21.91 -12.56 -11.10
CA PHE A 120 -20.67 -11.78 -10.99
C PHE A 120 -19.74 -12.48 -10.01
N ARG A 121 -18.51 -12.80 -10.44
CA ARG A 121 -17.50 -13.42 -9.58
C ARG A 121 -16.33 -12.49 -9.33
N ILE A 122 -15.82 -12.52 -8.09
CA ILE A 122 -14.75 -11.64 -7.63
C ILE A 122 -13.81 -12.37 -6.66
N VAL A 123 -12.54 -12.11 -6.79
CA VAL A 123 -11.51 -12.46 -5.79
C VAL A 123 -11.19 -11.21 -4.99
N CYS A 124 -11.30 -11.29 -3.67
CA CYS A 124 -11.01 -10.19 -2.76
C CYS A 124 -9.76 -10.48 -1.94
N GLY A 125 -8.85 -9.55 -1.94
CA GLY A 125 -7.63 -9.58 -1.15
C GLY A 125 -7.31 -8.23 -0.53
N TYR A 126 -6.21 -8.18 0.19
CA TYR A 126 -5.68 -6.94 0.75
C TYR A 126 -4.16 -7.01 0.90
N LEU A 127 -3.54 -5.83 0.85
CA LEU A 127 -2.18 -5.63 1.31
C LEU A 127 -2.24 -4.94 2.66
N HIS A 128 -1.30 -5.25 3.52
CA HIS A 128 -1.24 -4.62 4.83
C HIS A 128 0.20 -4.34 5.26
N SER A 129 0.36 -3.35 6.13
CA SER A 129 1.63 -3.02 6.78
C SER A 129 1.40 -2.57 8.22
N ASP A 130 2.34 -2.87 9.08
CA ASP A 130 2.40 -2.36 10.44
C ASP A 130 3.07 -0.97 10.53
N GLN A 131 3.41 -0.39 9.37
CA GLN A 131 3.96 0.97 9.26
C GLN A 131 3.29 1.74 8.13
N ARG A 132 2.78 2.92 8.45
CA ARG A 132 2.30 3.87 7.45
C ARG A 132 3.44 4.79 7.01
N PHE A 133 3.69 4.83 5.71
CA PHE A 133 4.54 5.85 5.11
C PHE A 133 3.65 6.87 4.40
N GLY A 134 3.32 7.94 5.15
CA GLY A 134 2.39 8.99 4.70
C GLY A 134 2.77 9.56 3.33
N PRO A 135 4.01 10.01 3.09
CA PRO A 135 4.39 10.62 1.81
C PRO A 135 4.05 9.77 0.58
N LEU A 136 4.20 8.43 0.66
CA LEU A 136 3.81 7.54 -0.43
C LEU A 136 2.30 7.42 -0.55
N LEU A 137 1.62 7.08 0.55
CA LEU A 137 0.19 6.75 0.52
C LEU A 137 -0.68 7.97 0.28
N ASP A 138 -0.31 9.12 0.86
CA ASP A 138 -1.08 10.37 0.71
C ASP A 138 -0.93 10.98 -0.70
N ALA A 139 0.13 10.61 -1.43
CA ALA A 139 0.33 10.98 -2.83
C ALA A 139 -0.45 10.09 -3.82
N MET A 140 -1.06 8.99 -3.33
CA MET A 140 -1.77 8.06 -4.20
C MET A 140 -3.25 8.45 -4.36
N PRO A 141 -3.86 8.18 -5.52
CA PRO A 141 -5.29 8.34 -5.69
C PRO A 141 -6.07 7.41 -4.75
N ALA A 142 -7.36 7.70 -4.57
CA ALA A 142 -8.22 6.90 -3.73
C ALA A 142 -8.35 5.46 -4.24
N LEU A 143 -8.37 5.30 -5.56
CA LEU A 143 -8.60 4.03 -6.23
C LEU A 143 -7.81 3.95 -7.53
N PHE A 144 -7.26 2.78 -7.81
CA PHE A 144 -6.78 2.38 -9.13
C PHE A 144 -7.69 1.31 -9.72
N ARG A 145 -7.93 1.40 -11.03
CA ARG A 145 -8.48 0.31 -11.82
C ARG A 145 -7.48 -0.04 -12.90
N VAL A 146 -7.07 -1.29 -12.95
CA VAL A 146 -6.24 -1.86 -14.00
C VAL A 146 -7.11 -2.83 -14.79
N ARG A 147 -7.16 -2.65 -16.11
CA ARG A 147 -7.93 -3.52 -16.99
C ARG A 147 -7.11 -3.93 -18.22
N MET A 148 -7.40 -5.12 -18.72
CA MET A 148 -6.88 -5.61 -19.97
C MET A 148 -7.98 -5.54 -21.04
N ARG A 149 -7.72 -4.79 -22.13
CA ARG A 149 -8.59 -4.77 -23.30
C ARG A 149 -7.75 -4.90 -24.58
N ASP A 150 -8.15 -5.80 -25.46
CA ASP A 150 -7.50 -6.01 -26.77
C ASP A 150 -5.96 -6.15 -26.67
N SER A 151 -5.48 -6.90 -25.67
CA SER A 151 -4.06 -7.07 -25.34
C SER A 151 -3.34 -5.81 -24.89
N VAL A 152 -4.07 -4.74 -24.60
CA VAL A 152 -3.58 -3.49 -24.07
C VAL A 152 -3.97 -3.35 -22.61
N LEU A 153 -3.00 -3.06 -21.77
CA LEU A 153 -3.21 -2.78 -20.36
C LEU A 153 -3.57 -1.30 -20.17
N GLN A 154 -4.67 -1.03 -19.48
CA GLN A 154 -5.12 0.31 -19.16
C GLN A 154 -5.11 0.52 -17.65
N LEU A 155 -4.52 1.63 -17.20
CA LEU A 155 -4.53 2.07 -15.82
C LEU A 155 -5.37 3.34 -15.68
N ASP A 156 -6.44 3.27 -14.92
CA ASP A 156 -7.25 4.43 -14.51
C ASP A 156 -6.95 4.75 -13.05
N ALA A 157 -6.81 6.03 -12.74
CA ALA A 157 -6.67 6.54 -11.39
C ALA A 157 -7.86 7.44 -11.04
N PHE A 158 -8.44 7.25 -9.86
CA PHE A 158 -9.61 8.00 -9.40
C PHE A 158 -9.31 8.62 -8.03
N THR A 159 -9.59 9.92 -7.90
CA THR A 159 -9.73 10.56 -6.57
C THR A 159 -11.19 10.48 -6.12
N ASN A 160 -11.48 11.00 -4.93
CA ASN A 160 -12.81 10.95 -4.32
C ASN A 160 -13.93 11.63 -5.14
N SER A 161 -13.59 12.37 -6.20
CA SER A 161 -14.54 13.18 -6.96
C SER A 161 -14.45 13.01 -8.47
N GLU A 162 -13.30 12.62 -9.02
CA GLU A 162 -13.09 12.66 -10.48
C GLU A 162 -12.11 11.58 -10.95
N LYS A 163 -12.26 11.17 -12.21
CA LYS A 163 -11.24 10.39 -12.91
C LYS A 163 -10.03 11.29 -13.15
N HIS A 164 -8.91 10.96 -12.53
CA HIS A 164 -7.65 11.62 -12.82
C HIS A 164 -6.90 10.89 -13.92
N ALA A 165 -6.63 11.61 -14.98
CA ALA A 165 -5.89 11.23 -16.17
C ALA A 165 -6.66 10.39 -17.21
N GLU A 166 -6.32 10.61 -18.46
CA GLU A 166 -6.57 9.71 -19.58
C GLU A 166 -6.00 8.33 -19.26
N PRO A 167 -6.69 7.24 -19.65
CA PRO A 167 -6.18 5.90 -19.42
C PRO A 167 -4.82 5.76 -20.11
N VAL A 168 -3.82 5.33 -19.36
CA VAL A 168 -2.50 5.03 -19.90
C VAL A 168 -2.55 3.64 -20.52
N SER A 169 -2.22 3.58 -21.81
CA SER A 169 -2.08 2.32 -22.54
C SER A 169 -0.65 1.82 -22.41
N LEU A 170 -0.48 0.59 -21.96
CA LEU A 170 0.81 -0.04 -21.67
C LEU A 170 1.00 -1.25 -22.59
N ASP A 171 1.75 -1.09 -23.67
CA ASP A 171 2.04 -2.20 -24.59
C ASP A 171 3.04 -3.21 -23.99
N GLN A 172 3.95 -2.72 -23.14
CA GLN A 172 4.93 -3.55 -22.45
C GLN A 172 4.40 -3.98 -21.09
N GLY A 173 4.41 -5.28 -20.82
CA GLY A 173 3.96 -5.85 -19.56
C GLY A 173 2.55 -6.46 -19.58
N ALA A 174 1.72 -6.20 -20.59
CA ALA A 174 0.37 -6.73 -20.71
C ALA A 174 0.30 -8.26 -20.59
N ARG A 175 1.25 -8.98 -21.22
CA ARG A 175 1.34 -10.46 -21.15
C ARG A 175 1.67 -10.96 -19.74
N TRP A 176 2.64 -10.30 -19.09
CA TRP A 176 3.02 -10.65 -17.73
C TRP A 176 1.85 -10.40 -16.77
N TRP A 177 1.18 -9.25 -16.91
CA TRP A 177 0.04 -8.88 -16.08
C TRP A 177 -1.11 -9.87 -16.20
N SER A 178 -1.50 -10.23 -17.43
CA SER A 178 -2.52 -11.26 -17.67
C SER A 178 -2.14 -12.58 -17.00
N ALA A 179 -0.91 -13.05 -17.25
CA ALA A 179 -0.44 -14.31 -16.67
C ALA A 179 -0.42 -14.26 -15.12
N ALA A 180 -0.06 -13.14 -14.51
CA ALA A 180 -0.06 -12.97 -13.06
C ALA A 180 -1.47 -13.00 -12.46
N ILE A 181 -2.43 -12.32 -13.10
CA ILE A 181 -3.85 -12.35 -12.70
C ILE A 181 -4.43 -13.75 -12.89
N ASP A 182 -4.21 -14.39 -14.04
CA ASP A 182 -4.70 -15.75 -14.32
C ASP A 182 -4.14 -16.76 -13.32
N HIS A 183 -2.85 -16.62 -12.97
CA HIS A 183 -2.23 -17.47 -11.94
C HIS A 183 -2.84 -17.22 -10.56
N LEU A 184 -3.05 -15.97 -10.17
CA LEU A 184 -3.68 -15.61 -8.89
C LEU A 184 -5.10 -16.19 -8.81
N VAL A 185 -5.91 -16.04 -9.86
CA VAL A 185 -7.28 -16.59 -9.94
C VAL A 185 -7.26 -18.12 -9.84
N THR A 186 -6.35 -18.77 -10.59
CA THR A 186 -6.21 -20.24 -10.60
C THR A 186 -5.81 -20.78 -9.22
N GLU A 187 -4.80 -20.16 -8.59
CA GLU A 187 -4.34 -20.52 -7.24
C GLU A 187 -5.44 -20.32 -6.19
N THR A 188 -6.28 -19.30 -6.36
CA THR A 188 -7.41 -19.05 -5.45
C THR A 188 -8.51 -20.12 -5.61
N ALA A 189 -8.74 -20.59 -6.83
CA ALA A 189 -9.77 -21.61 -7.13
C ALA A 189 -9.33 -23.03 -6.72
N LYS A 190 -8.03 -23.32 -6.70
CA LYS A 190 -7.48 -24.65 -6.40
C LYS A 190 -6.41 -24.56 -5.31
N PRO A 191 -6.81 -24.33 -4.04
CA PRO A 191 -5.84 -24.17 -2.96
C PRO A 191 -5.00 -25.44 -2.75
N GLY A 192 -3.68 -25.27 -2.67
CA GLY A 192 -2.68 -26.31 -2.45
C GLY A 192 -1.62 -25.91 -1.42
N PRO A 193 -0.63 -26.78 -1.15
CA PRO A 193 0.49 -26.45 -0.29
C PRO A 193 1.24 -25.20 -0.79
N GLY A 194 1.49 -24.23 0.13
CA GLY A 194 2.18 -22.98 -0.23
C GLY A 194 1.31 -21.92 -0.90
N ASN A 195 0.07 -22.23 -1.25
CA ASN A 195 -0.87 -21.35 -1.95
C ASN A 195 -0.96 -19.94 -1.34
N ARG A 196 -1.14 -19.81 -0.02
CA ARG A 196 -1.20 -18.49 0.64
C ARG A 196 0.07 -17.66 0.43
N ALA A 197 1.23 -18.31 0.42
CA ALA A 197 2.50 -17.61 0.22
C ALA A 197 2.64 -17.12 -1.24
N VAL A 198 2.23 -17.95 -2.21
CA VAL A 198 2.20 -17.56 -3.64
C VAL A 198 1.25 -16.39 -3.84
N LEU A 199 0.01 -16.48 -3.35
CA LEU A 199 -0.99 -15.42 -3.47
C LEU A 199 -0.53 -14.10 -2.82
N ALA A 200 0.12 -14.17 -1.64
CA ALA A 200 0.68 -13.00 -0.98
C ALA A 200 1.73 -12.32 -1.87
N ARG A 201 2.70 -13.09 -2.41
CA ARG A 201 3.77 -12.54 -3.24
C ARG A 201 3.27 -11.98 -4.57
N LEU A 202 2.31 -12.63 -5.20
CA LEU A 202 1.67 -12.12 -6.42
C LEU A 202 0.97 -10.80 -6.15
N SER A 203 0.21 -10.69 -5.06
CA SER A 203 -0.47 -9.45 -4.68
C SER A 203 0.50 -8.30 -4.42
N GLU A 204 1.60 -8.57 -3.70
CA GLU A 204 2.68 -7.61 -3.46
C GLU A 204 3.31 -7.13 -4.78
N LEU A 205 3.60 -8.06 -5.69
CA LEU A 205 4.23 -7.77 -6.98
C LEU A 205 3.31 -6.94 -7.89
N LEU A 206 2.02 -7.29 -7.97
CA LEU A 206 1.03 -6.54 -8.72
C LEU A 206 0.92 -5.08 -8.22
N PHE A 207 0.94 -4.89 -6.90
CA PHE A 207 0.90 -3.55 -6.33
C PHE A 207 2.18 -2.75 -6.60
N MET A 208 3.35 -3.38 -6.52
CA MET A 208 4.62 -2.74 -6.90
C MET A 208 4.62 -2.26 -8.35
N GLU A 209 4.06 -3.04 -9.28
CA GLU A 209 3.93 -2.61 -10.67
C GLU A 209 2.98 -1.41 -10.82
N ILE A 210 1.87 -1.36 -10.09
CA ILE A 210 0.99 -0.18 -10.06
C ILE A 210 1.75 1.05 -9.58
N LEU A 211 2.59 0.94 -8.53
CA LEU A 211 3.41 2.05 -8.05
C LEU A 211 4.43 2.51 -9.09
N ARG A 212 5.08 1.57 -9.81
CA ARG A 212 6.02 1.90 -10.89
C ARG A 212 5.34 2.63 -12.03
N TRP A 213 4.13 2.20 -12.42
CA TRP A 213 3.34 2.89 -13.45
C TRP A 213 2.89 4.27 -12.98
N GLN A 214 2.46 4.39 -11.73
CA GLN A 214 2.12 5.68 -11.14
C GLN A 214 3.32 6.64 -11.21
N LEU A 215 4.50 6.16 -10.87
CA LEU A 215 5.74 6.96 -10.95
C LEU A 215 6.05 7.36 -12.39
N THR A 216 5.89 6.46 -13.35
CA THR A 216 6.28 6.68 -14.74
C THR A 216 5.29 7.57 -15.50
N TYR A 217 3.98 7.36 -15.31
CA TYR A 217 2.96 7.93 -16.21
C TYR A 217 2.09 9.01 -15.57
N PHE A 218 1.97 9.04 -14.25
CA PHE A 218 1.06 9.97 -13.55
C PHE A 218 1.77 11.05 -12.73
N SER A 219 3.09 11.01 -12.62
CA SER A 219 3.83 12.00 -11.82
C SER A 219 4.10 13.32 -12.54
N ALA A 220 4.03 13.36 -13.86
CA ALA A 220 4.22 14.59 -14.62
C ALA A 220 3.05 15.56 -14.42
N GLY A 221 3.35 16.74 -13.83
CA GLY A 221 2.34 17.78 -13.55
C GLY A 221 1.50 17.57 -12.27
N HIS A 222 1.70 16.48 -11.53
CA HIS A 222 1.00 16.22 -10.28
C HIS A 222 1.86 16.63 -9.07
N ARG A 223 1.20 16.81 -7.91
CA ARG A 223 1.85 16.97 -6.60
C ARG A 223 1.93 15.61 -5.91
N GLY A 224 2.83 15.47 -4.97
CA GLY A 224 2.99 14.29 -4.14
C GLY A 224 4.41 13.72 -4.21
N TRP A 225 4.72 12.84 -3.30
CA TRP A 225 6.04 12.25 -3.13
C TRP A 225 6.57 11.55 -4.40
N LEU A 226 5.71 10.84 -5.13
CA LEU A 226 6.09 10.19 -6.40
C LEU A 226 6.48 11.21 -7.48
N ALA A 227 5.78 12.36 -7.55
CA ALA A 227 6.18 13.46 -8.43
C ALA A 227 7.52 14.06 -8.00
N GLY A 228 7.76 14.16 -6.68
CA GLY A 228 9.04 14.57 -6.12
C GLY A 228 10.20 13.66 -6.50
N LEU A 229 9.99 12.35 -6.60
CA LEU A 229 11.00 11.39 -7.05
C LEU A 229 11.42 11.62 -8.51
N ASN A 230 10.50 12.04 -9.37
CA ASN A 230 10.75 12.32 -10.77
C ASN A 230 11.30 13.72 -11.03
N ASP A 231 11.22 14.64 -10.06
CA ASP A 231 11.85 15.96 -10.17
C ASP A 231 13.38 15.83 -10.06
N PRO A 232 14.15 16.40 -10.98
CA PRO A 232 15.60 16.19 -11.00
C PRO A 232 16.32 16.71 -9.75
N HIS A 233 15.80 17.74 -9.10
CA HIS A 233 16.41 18.33 -7.89
C HIS A 233 15.86 17.72 -6.62
N VAL A 234 14.53 17.60 -6.50
CA VAL A 234 13.88 16.99 -5.32
C VAL A 234 14.21 15.50 -5.26
N GLY A 235 14.17 14.78 -6.39
CA GLY A 235 14.56 13.37 -6.46
C GLY A 235 16.02 13.13 -6.09
N ARG A 236 16.92 14.06 -6.46
CA ARG A 236 18.33 14.02 -6.02
C ARG A 236 18.45 14.24 -4.52
N ALA A 237 17.75 15.22 -3.94
CA ALA A 237 17.72 15.45 -2.50
C ALA A 237 17.15 14.24 -1.73
N LEU A 238 16.03 13.65 -2.20
CA LEU A 238 15.48 12.42 -1.64
C LEU A 238 16.50 11.28 -1.68
N SER A 239 17.21 11.10 -2.80
CA SER A 239 18.25 10.07 -2.93
C SER A 239 19.39 10.25 -1.93
N LEU A 240 19.80 11.48 -1.64
CA LEU A 240 20.81 11.79 -0.61
C LEU A 240 20.31 11.45 0.78
N LEU A 241 19.10 11.88 1.13
CA LEU A 241 18.47 11.60 2.42
C LEU A 241 18.30 10.10 2.69
N HIS A 242 17.92 9.32 1.67
CA HIS A 242 17.76 7.88 1.78
C HIS A 242 19.10 7.12 1.81
N ALA A 243 20.11 7.62 1.08
CA ALA A 243 21.43 6.99 1.07
C ALA A 243 22.17 7.08 2.41
N ALA A 244 22.01 8.21 3.09
CA ALA A 244 22.71 8.49 4.33
C ALA A 244 21.80 9.19 5.37
N PRO A 245 20.77 8.50 5.89
CA PRO A 245 19.78 9.13 6.78
C PRO A 245 20.36 9.55 8.12
N ALA A 246 21.48 8.98 8.55
CA ALA A 246 22.13 9.31 9.83
C ALA A 246 22.96 10.58 9.74
N GLU A 247 23.35 11.04 8.54
CA GLU A 247 24.18 12.23 8.36
C GLU A 247 23.48 13.50 8.86
N PRO A 248 24.23 14.47 9.40
CA PRO A 248 23.66 15.72 9.93
C PRO A 248 23.31 16.72 8.81
N TRP A 249 22.51 16.27 7.85
CA TRP A 249 22.09 17.07 6.69
C TRP A 249 21.53 18.43 7.10
N THR A 250 21.94 19.47 6.37
CA THR A 250 21.30 20.78 6.34
C THR A 250 20.55 20.96 4.99
N VAL A 251 19.67 21.95 4.93
CA VAL A 251 19.01 22.26 3.64
C VAL A 251 20.00 22.78 2.61
N GLU A 252 21.07 23.42 3.10
CA GLU A 252 22.20 23.90 2.31
C GLU A 252 22.95 22.76 1.62
N ASP A 253 23.33 21.72 2.38
CA ASP A 253 24.03 20.53 1.86
C ASP A 253 23.18 19.80 0.80
N LEU A 254 21.89 19.69 1.07
CA LEU A 254 20.96 19.05 0.14
C LEU A 254 20.77 19.87 -1.14
N ALA A 255 20.73 21.20 -1.04
CA ALA A 255 20.60 22.09 -2.18
C ALA A 255 21.86 22.08 -3.06
N GLU A 256 23.05 22.09 -2.44
CA GLU A 256 24.33 21.91 -3.12
C GLU A 256 24.35 20.56 -3.87
N GLY A 257 24.04 19.47 -3.17
CA GLY A 257 23.99 18.13 -3.75
C GLY A 257 22.93 17.95 -4.86
N ALA A 258 21.88 18.79 -4.86
CA ALA A 258 20.83 18.82 -5.86
C ALA A 258 21.09 19.84 -7.00
N GLY A 259 22.15 20.64 -6.90
CA GLY A 259 22.56 21.62 -7.91
C GLY A 259 21.63 22.83 -8.03
N VAL A 260 21.03 23.27 -6.91
CA VAL A 260 20.11 24.42 -6.85
C VAL A 260 20.36 25.29 -5.62
N SER A 261 19.75 26.49 -5.58
CA SER A 261 19.79 27.31 -4.37
C SER A 261 18.95 26.70 -3.24
N ARG A 262 19.31 27.00 -1.96
CA ARG A 262 18.53 26.61 -0.78
C ARG A 262 17.06 27.00 -0.91
N ALA A 263 16.77 28.22 -1.34
CA ALA A 263 15.40 28.71 -1.49
C ALA A 263 14.62 27.91 -2.54
N THR A 264 15.26 27.61 -3.67
CA THR A 264 14.67 26.82 -4.74
C THR A 264 14.35 25.40 -4.28
N LEU A 265 15.31 24.74 -3.62
CA LEU A 265 15.06 23.38 -3.09
C LEU A 265 13.94 23.38 -2.07
N ALA A 266 13.98 24.26 -1.07
CA ALA A 266 12.97 24.30 -0.01
C ALA A 266 11.56 24.52 -0.57
N LYS A 267 11.40 25.44 -1.53
CA LYS A 267 10.12 25.70 -2.20
C LYS A 267 9.62 24.48 -2.97
N ARG A 268 10.45 23.93 -3.90
CA ARG A 268 10.06 22.79 -4.72
C ARG A 268 9.77 21.53 -3.90
N PHE A 269 10.58 21.26 -2.88
CA PHE A 269 10.39 20.12 -2.00
C PHE A 269 9.06 20.22 -1.26
N LEU A 270 8.72 21.39 -0.70
CA LEU A 270 7.45 21.62 -0.05
C LEU A 270 6.26 21.50 -1.02
N GLU A 271 6.38 22.05 -2.24
CA GLU A 271 5.33 21.98 -3.26
C GLU A 271 5.05 20.55 -3.75
N LEU A 272 6.09 19.73 -3.89
CA LEU A 272 5.98 18.38 -4.42
C LEU A 272 5.76 17.33 -3.32
N VAL A 273 6.52 17.40 -2.23
CA VAL A 273 6.47 16.38 -1.15
C VAL A 273 5.43 16.72 -0.08
N GLY A 274 5.07 18.00 0.04
CA GLY A 274 4.08 18.48 1.03
C GLY A 274 4.67 18.84 2.39
N GLU A 275 5.98 18.63 2.61
CA GLU A 275 6.70 18.95 3.84
C GLU A 275 8.13 19.44 3.54
N THR A 276 8.80 20.01 4.52
CA THR A 276 10.19 20.46 4.34
C THR A 276 11.17 19.28 4.30
N PRO A 277 12.37 19.42 3.68
CA PRO A 277 13.38 18.35 3.65
C PRO A 277 13.72 17.79 5.02
N MET A 278 13.81 18.66 6.04
CA MET A 278 14.17 18.26 7.41
C MET A 278 13.01 17.57 8.15
N GLN A 279 11.76 17.93 7.86
CA GLN A 279 10.58 17.22 8.37
C GLN A 279 10.51 15.82 7.78
N TYR A 280 10.72 15.72 6.45
CA TYR A 280 10.80 14.44 5.75
C TYR A 280 11.88 13.54 6.33
N LEU A 281 13.12 14.06 6.49
CA LEU A 281 14.22 13.30 7.10
C LEU A 281 13.86 12.81 8.50
N ALA A 282 13.28 13.68 9.34
CA ALA A 282 12.86 13.29 10.68
C ALA A 282 11.82 12.17 10.65
N GLY A 283 10.83 12.24 9.77
CA GLY A 283 9.84 11.19 9.55
C GLY A 283 10.49 9.88 9.08
N TRP A 284 11.40 9.94 8.10
CA TRP A 284 12.12 8.79 7.60
C TRP A 284 12.98 8.11 8.68
N ARG A 285 13.71 8.89 9.47
CA ARG A 285 14.46 8.37 10.62
C ARG A 285 13.56 7.63 11.61
N MET A 286 12.31 8.07 11.81
CA MET A 286 11.36 7.37 12.68
C MET A 286 10.88 6.05 12.08
N GLN A 287 10.71 5.97 10.76
CA GLN A 287 10.40 4.69 10.10
C GLN A 287 11.55 3.67 10.27
N LEU A 288 12.79 4.13 10.08
CA LEU A 288 13.98 3.30 10.33
C LEU A 288 14.08 2.87 11.79
N ALA A 289 13.83 3.78 12.73
CA ALA A 289 13.85 3.48 14.16
C ALA A 289 12.79 2.44 14.54
N ARG A 290 11.57 2.56 14.03
CA ARG A 290 10.50 1.57 14.25
C ARG A 290 10.90 0.19 13.73
N ARG A 291 11.55 0.13 12.55
CA ARG A 291 12.09 -1.12 12.02
C ARG A 291 13.15 -1.72 12.95
N GLU A 292 14.15 -0.93 13.38
CA GLU A 292 15.20 -1.39 14.30
C GLU A 292 14.62 -1.84 15.66
N LEU A 293 13.68 -1.09 16.22
CA LEU A 293 13.00 -1.44 17.46
C LEU A 293 12.28 -2.78 17.39
N ARG A 294 11.72 -3.11 16.23
CA ARG A 294 10.96 -4.34 15.99
C ARG A 294 11.84 -5.53 15.66
N ASP A 295 12.86 -5.32 14.81
CA ASP A 295 13.60 -6.40 14.16
C ASP A 295 14.94 -6.72 14.86
N SER A 296 15.38 -5.89 15.81
CA SER A 296 16.64 -6.05 16.53
C SER A 296 16.47 -6.02 18.05
N THR A 297 17.48 -6.51 18.75
CA THR A 297 17.63 -6.44 20.22
C THR A 297 18.49 -5.26 20.67
N LEU A 298 18.85 -4.35 19.75
CA LEU A 298 19.73 -3.21 20.01
C LEU A 298 19.17 -2.29 21.10
N GLY A 299 20.06 -1.71 21.91
CA GLY A 299 19.71 -0.70 22.90
C GLY A 299 19.19 0.60 22.25
N LEU A 300 18.44 1.40 23.02
CA LEU A 300 17.90 2.68 22.50
C LEU A 300 19.00 3.66 22.12
N ALA A 301 20.10 3.70 22.86
CA ALA A 301 21.27 4.53 22.55
C ALA A 301 21.87 4.17 21.19
N GLU A 302 22.01 2.88 20.89
CA GLU A 302 22.56 2.42 19.63
C GLU A 302 21.60 2.69 18.45
N ILE A 303 20.30 2.45 18.62
CA ILE A 303 19.30 2.79 17.60
C ILE A 303 19.30 4.30 17.34
N SER A 304 19.34 5.12 18.40
CA SER A 304 19.42 6.57 18.32
C SER A 304 20.58 7.03 17.43
N ALA A 305 21.78 6.48 17.65
CA ALA A 305 22.96 6.80 16.86
C ALA A 305 22.80 6.34 15.39
N ARG A 306 22.32 5.13 15.15
CA ARG A 306 22.11 4.56 13.79
C ARG A 306 21.14 5.37 12.96
N VAL A 307 20.14 5.98 13.57
CA VAL A 307 19.17 6.83 12.85
C VAL A 307 19.53 8.32 12.88
N GLY A 308 20.74 8.68 13.33
CA GLY A 308 21.29 10.03 13.21
C GLY A 308 20.86 11.02 14.28
N TYR A 309 20.59 10.56 15.51
CA TYR A 309 20.37 11.44 16.66
C TYR A 309 21.62 11.49 17.54
N ALA A 310 22.03 12.69 17.92
CA ALA A 310 23.21 12.93 18.75
C ALA A 310 23.08 12.41 20.21
N SER A 311 21.85 12.14 20.67
CA SER A 311 21.63 11.58 22.01
C SER A 311 20.31 10.81 22.07
N GLU A 312 20.27 9.81 22.96
CA GLU A 312 19.06 9.05 23.25
C GLU A 312 17.92 9.94 23.73
N ALA A 313 18.21 11.01 24.49
CA ALA A 313 17.19 11.95 24.94
C ALA A 313 16.54 12.74 23.78
N ALA A 314 17.33 13.16 22.79
CA ALA A 314 16.83 13.82 21.59
C ALA A 314 15.98 12.85 20.74
N PHE A 315 16.45 11.62 20.59
CA PHE A 315 15.72 10.54 19.92
C PHE A 315 14.36 10.25 20.60
N ASN A 316 14.35 10.06 21.92
CA ASN A 316 13.13 9.79 22.69
C ASN A 316 12.07 10.89 22.48
N ARG A 317 12.48 12.17 22.53
CA ARG A 317 11.56 13.30 22.27
C ARG A 317 11.03 13.30 20.84
N ALA A 318 11.89 13.08 19.86
CA ALA A 318 11.50 13.02 18.46
C ALA A 318 10.56 11.84 18.18
N PHE A 319 10.88 10.67 18.68
CA PHE A 319 10.06 9.46 18.51
C PHE A 319 8.68 9.63 19.14
N ARG A 320 8.62 10.12 20.40
CA ARG A 320 7.33 10.38 21.06
C ARG A 320 6.47 11.42 20.29
N ARG A 321 7.10 12.46 19.72
CA ARG A 321 6.40 13.47 18.93
C ARG A 321 5.81 12.91 17.65
N HIS A 322 6.53 11.99 16.96
CA HIS A 322 6.10 11.43 15.68
C HIS A 322 5.20 10.19 15.82
N VAL A 323 5.44 9.37 16.85
CA VAL A 323 4.78 8.06 17.03
C VAL A 323 3.74 8.09 18.14
N GLY A 324 3.75 9.14 18.98
CA GLY A 324 2.78 9.33 20.08
C GLY A 324 3.20 8.67 21.40
N VAL A 325 4.06 7.65 21.37
CA VAL A 325 4.51 6.89 22.56
C VAL A 325 6.04 6.80 22.62
N PRO A 326 6.65 6.58 23.78
CA PRO A 326 8.11 6.38 23.90
C PRO A 326 8.58 5.12 23.16
N PRO A 327 9.84 5.08 22.66
CA PRO A 327 10.38 3.94 21.91
C PRO A 327 10.34 2.62 22.68
N ALA A 328 10.65 2.64 24.00
CA ALA A 328 10.61 1.45 24.84
C ALA A 328 9.20 0.87 24.95
N SER A 329 8.20 1.71 25.20
CA SER A 329 6.79 1.31 25.25
C SER A 329 6.30 0.79 23.91
N TRP A 330 6.72 1.45 22.83
CA TRP A 330 6.39 0.99 21.46
C TRP A 330 6.98 -0.40 21.19
N ARG A 331 8.25 -0.65 21.56
CA ARG A 331 8.90 -1.96 21.42
C ARG A 331 8.14 -3.04 22.17
N GLN A 332 7.76 -2.79 23.43
CA GLN A 332 7.03 -3.74 24.26
C GLN A 332 5.67 -4.10 23.67
N ALA A 333 4.89 -3.10 23.24
CA ALA A 333 3.58 -3.31 22.63
C ALA A 333 3.67 -4.13 21.34
N ASN A 334 4.69 -3.86 20.50
CA ASN A 334 4.88 -4.59 19.25
C ASN A 334 5.49 -5.98 19.44
N ALA A 335 6.32 -6.21 20.46
CA ALA A 335 6.81 -7.54 20.81
C ALA A 335 5.67 -8.45 21.29
N ALA A 336 4.75 -7.95 22.10
CA ALA A 336 3.56 -8.68 22.54
C ALA A 336 2.63 -9.02 21.34
N SER A 337 2.45 -8.08 20.42
CA SER A 337 1.65 -8.30 19.20
C SER A 337 2.28 -9.38 18.29
N ILE A 338 3.61 -9.44 18.20
CA ILE A 338 4.33 -10.48 17.44
C ILE A 338 4.20 -11.85 18.11
N ALA A 339 4.23 -11.89 19.43
CA ALA A 339 4.09 -13.13 20.19
C ALA A 339 2.69 -13.73 20.09
N SER A 340 1.66 -12.89 19.98
CA SER A 340 0.24 -13.29 19.88
C SER A 340 -0.22 -13.63 18.45
N ARG A 341 0.63 -13.40 17.42
CA ARG A 341 0.30 -13.78 16.04
C ARG A 341 0.33 -15.31 15.87
N PRO A 342 -0.66 -15.91 15.18
CA PRO A 342 -0.68 -17.35 14.94
C PRO A 342 0.59 -17.80 14.19
N ALA A 343 1.04 -19.03 14.46
CA ALA A 343 2.34 -19.59 14.03
C ALA A 343 2.63 -19.49 12.52
N ASN A 344 1.62 -19.36 11.68
CA ASN A 344 1.76 -19.22 10.21
C ASN A 344 2.41 -17.90 9.75
N GLN A 345 2.46 -16.86 10.59
CA GLN A 345 3.15 -15.59 10.27
C GLN A 345 4.61 -15.55 10.80
N LYS A 346 4.99 -16.48 11.69
CA LYS A 346 6.36 -16.57 12.24
C LYS A 346 7.37 -17.16 11.24
N ALA A 347 6.94 -18.07 10.38
CA ALA A 347 7.85 -18.80 9.46
C ALA A 347 8.45 -17.91 8.36
N ALA A 348 7.78 -16.86 7.93
CA ALA A 348 8.28 -15.93 6.89
C ALA A 348 9.47 -15.08 7.34
N ARG A 349 9.78 -15.00 8.65
CA ARG A 349 10.87 -14.16 9.20
C ARG A 349 12.21 -14.87 9.40
N ILE A 350 12.25 -16.21 9.40
CA ILE A 350 13.47 -16.97 9.75
C ILE A 350 14.45 -17.05 8.56
N SER A 351 13.98 -16.84 7.32
CA SER A 351 14.82 -16.98 6.13
C SER A 351 15.72 -15.78 5.79
N THR A 352 15.56 -14.63 6.44
CA THR A 352 16.33 -13.42 6.10
C THR A 352 17.53 -13.14 7.01
N THR A 353 17.74 -13.94 8.07
CA THR A 353 18.83 -13.68 9.06
C THR A 353 20.02 -14.63 8.89
N SER A 354 20.00 -15.57 7.93
CA SER A 354 21.02 -16.63 7.78
C SER A 354 22.15 -16.31 6.80
N ASP A 355 22.15 -15.15 6.10
CA ASP A 355 23.09 -14.91 5.00
C ASP A 355 24.09 -13.75 5.24
N GLN A 356 24.47 -13.50 6.48
CA GLN A 356 25.57 -12.59 6.82
C GLN A 356 26.62 -13.23 7.74
N ARG A 357 27.02 -14.47 7.48
CA ARG A 357 28.30 -15.01 7.97
C ARG A 357 28.87 -15.96 6.92
N HIS A 358 29.63 -15.41 6.00
CA HIS A 358 30.88 -15.99 5.45
C HIS A 358 31.59 -14.91 4.66
#